data_a48f544b3464bc414509f539e441668d
#
_entry.id   a48f544b3464bc414509f539e441668d
#
_cell.length_a   1.000
_cell.length_b   1.000
_cell.length_c   1.000
_cell.angle_alpha   90.00
_cell.angle_beta   90.00
_cell.angle_gamma   90.00
#
_symmetry.space_group_name_H-M   'P 1'
#
loop_
_entity.id
_entity.type
_entity.pdbx_description
1 polymer ?
#
loop_
_entity_poly.entity_id
_entity_poly.type
_entity_poly.pdbx_seq_one_letter_code
_entity_poly.pdbx_strand_id
1 'polypeptide(L)'
;AFRKTAVMLAQLSTGATEIVALRHGYSGRSMLAQSLTAHSTWRPLPTQVAAVKHAVSPYCYRCPLKLTYPSCGVACASDIEDLIRTTTTGRIAGFIAEPIQGVGGFITPPPEYFEIAVGIIKKYGGVFICDEVQTGFGRTGGKFWGIEHWGVEPDIMTMAKGIANGLPLGATIATPEIAASLKALTISTFGGNPVS
;
A
#
# COMPACT_ATOMS: atom_id res chain seq x y z
N ALA A 1 -8.69 -11.06 0.72
CA ALA A 1 -8.24 -11.56 2.02
C ALA A 1 -6.90 -10.94 2.40
N PHE A 2 -5.83 -11.11 1.63
CA PHE A 2 -4.44 -10.74 1.93
C PHE A 2 -4.23 -9.27 2.34
N ARG A 3 -4.78 -8.27 1.62
CA ARG A 3 -4.65 -6.85 2.02
C ARG A 3 -5.32 -6.52 3.36
N LYS A 4 -6.41 -7.21 3.70
CA LYS A 4 -7.04 -7.06 5.02
C LYS A 4 -6.12 -7.55 6.12
N THR A 5 -5.45 -8.68 5.91
CA THR A 5 -4.45 -9.21 6.85
C THR A 5 -3.28 -8.24 7.01
N ALA A 6 -2.77 -7.66 5.93
CA ALA A 6 -1.70 -6.68 5.97
C ALA A 6 -2.07 -5.44 6.82
N VAL A 7 -3.25 -4.87 6.59
CA VAL A 7 -3.74 -3.73 7.38
C VAL A 7 -3.94 -4.11 8.85
N MET A 8 -4.52 -5.27 9.12
CA MET A 8 -4.71 -5.77 10.49
C MET A 8 -3.35 -5.92 11.21
N LEU A 9 -2.34 -6.50 10.55
CA LEU A 9 -1.00 -6.63 11.13
C LEU A 9 -0.36 -5.27 11.41
N ALA A 10 -0.49 -4.31 10.48
CA ALA A 10 -0.02 -2.95 10.69
C ALA A 10 -0.69 -2.29 11.90
N GLN A 11 -2.00 -2.43 12.05
CA GLN A 11 -2.74 -1.88 13.20
C GLN A 11 -2.35 -2.56 14.52
N LEU A 12 -2.20 -3.88 14.53
CA LEU A 12 -1.80 -4.64 15.73
C LEU A 12 -0.39 -4.30 16.18
N SER A 13 0.55 -4.20 15.24
CA SER A 13 1.95 -3.95 15.56
C SER A 13 2.22 -2.52 16.04
N THR A 14 1.49 -1.54 15.51
CA THR A 14 1.70 -0.11 15.85
C THR A 14 0.78 0.40 16.96
N GLY A 15 -0.34 -0.28 17.22
CA GLY A 15 -1.40 0.19 18.12
C GLY A 15 -2.17 1.39 17.56
N ALA A 16 -1.95 1.78 16.30
CA ALA A 16 -2.66 2.84 15.60
C ALA A 16 -3.70 2.25 14.63
N THR A 17 -4.64 3.05 14.15
CA THR A 17 -5.71 2.57 13.26
C THR A 17 -5.68 3.20 11.87
N GLU A 18 -5.08 4.39 11.74
CA GLU A 18 -5.14 5.17 10.52
C GLU A 18 -4.15 4.67 9.46
N ILE A 19 -4.63 4.55 8.23
CA ILE A 19 -3.86 4.07 7.07
C ILE A 19 -3.81 5.18 6.02
N VAL A 20 -2.61 5.46 5.54
CA VAL A 20 -2.41 6.28 4.35
C VAL A 20 -2.40 5.37 3.12
N ALA A 21 -3.18 5.72 2.11
CA ALA A 21 -3.21 5.07 0.79
C ALA A 21 -2.98 6.13 -0.29
N LEU A 22 -2.72 5.72 -1.52
CA LEU A 22 -2.54 6.66 -2.63
C LEU A 22 -3.85 6.90 -3.40
N ARG A 23 -4.07 8.13 -3.83
CA ARG A 23 -5.06 8.42 -4.88
C ARG A 23 -4.74 7.55 -6.10
N HIS A 24 -5.76 7.18 -6.87
CA HIS A 24 -5.65 6.25 -8.02
C HIS A 24 -5.21 4.81 -7.67
N GLY A 25 -4.91 4.50 -6.40
CA GLY A 25 -4.62 3.14 -5.95
C GLY A 25 -5.85 2.22 -6.04
N TYR A 26 -5.62 0.92 -6.27
CA TYR A 26 -6.67 -0.09 -6.29
C TYR A 26 -6.37 -1.23 -5.33
N SER A 27 -7.28 -1.52 -4.42
CA SER A 27 -7.07 -2.54 -3.38
C SER A 27 -8.13 -3.65 -3.33
N GLY A 28 -9.15 -3.59 -4.17
CA GLY A 28 -10.15 -4.65 -4.25
C GLY A 28 -11.57 -4.22 -3.88
N ARG A 29 -12.46 -5.18 -3.53
CA ARG A 29 -13.91 -4.98 -3.46
C ARG A 29 -14.54 -5.17 -2.08
N SER A 30 -13.81 -5.60 -1.06
CA SER A 30 -14.34 -5.60 0.32
C SER A 30 -14.43 -4.17 0.86
N MET A 31 -15.21 -3.92 1.90
CA MET A 31 -15.39 -2.59 2.48
C MET A 31 -14.06 -1.87 2.74
N LEU A 32 -13.14 -2.51 3.43
CA LEU A 32 -11.79 -1.95 3.67
C LEU A 32 -11.02 -1.74 2.36
N ALA A 33 -11.04 -2.72 1.45
CA ALA A 33 -10.32 -2.61 0.18
C ALA A 33 -10.89 -1.51 -0.73
N GLN A 34 -12.20 -1.28 -0.71
CA GLN A 34 -12.83 -0.14 -1.39
C GLN A 34 -12.45 1.19 -0.74
N SER A 35 -12.30 1.21 0.59
CA SER A 35 -11.84 2.41 1.30
C SER A 35 -10.39 2.77 0.96
N LEU A 36 -9.53 1.76 0.78
CA LEU A 36 -8.15 1.96 0.31
C LEU A 36 -8.08 2.37 -1.17
N THR A 37 -9.04 1.98 -1.99
CA THR A 37 -9.16 2.36 -3.40
C THR A 37 -9.66 3.80 -3.49
N ALA A 38 -8.94 4.67 -4.19
CA ALA A 38 -9.26 6.10 -4.28
C ALA A 38 -9.68 6.58 -5.67
N HIS A 39 -10.26 5.71 -6.47
CA HIS A 39 -10.73 6.03 -7.81
C HIS A 39 -12.25 5.78 -7.90
N SER A 40 -13.05 6.82 -8.18
CA SER A 40 -14.52 6.75 -8.17
C SER A 40 -15.08 5.64 -9.05
N THR A 41 -14.51 5.45 -10.24
CA THR A 41 -14.92 4.39 -11.18
C THR A 41 -14.84 2.98 -10.58
N TRP A 42 -13.95 2.76 -9.62
CA TRP A 42 -13.70 1.46 -8.98
C TRP A 42 -14.33 1.34 -7.58
N ARG A 43 -15.09 2.35 -7.17
CA ARG A 43 -15.75 2.42 -5.85
C ARG A 43 -17.28 2.47 -6.04
N PRO A 44 -17.93 1.31 -6.24
CA PRO A 44 -19.37 1.27 -6.49
C PRO A 44 -20.22 1.63 -5.26
N LEU A 45 -19.66 1.59 -4.05
CA LEU A 45 -20.36 1.89 -2.82
C LEU A 45 -19.82 3.15 -2.14
N PRO A 46 -20.67 4.01 -1.58
CA PRO A 46 -20.25 5.21 -0.86
C PRO A 46 -19.65 4.91 0.50
N THR A 47 -19.97 3.77 1.10
CA THR A 47 -19.55 3.40 2.46
C THR A 47 -18.04 3.21 2.53
N GLN A 48 -17.41 3.86 3.52
CA GLN A 48 -15.98 3.83 3.72
C GLN A 48 -15.61 3.52 5.18
N VAL A 49 -14.43 2.95 5.36
CA VAL A 49 -13.79 2.85 6.67
C VAL A 49 -13.14 4.21 6.96
N ALA A 50 -13.52 4.84 8.07
CA ALA A 50 -13.14 6.21 8.40
C ALA A 50 -11.63 6.45 8.55
N ALA A 51 -10.87 5.42 8.91
CA ALA A 51 -9.44 5.53 9.21
C ALA A 51 -8.51 5.57 7.97
N VAL A 52 -9.05 5.66 6.76
CA VAL A 52 -8.22 5.70 5.54
C VAL A 52 -8.10 7.13 5.02
N LYS A 53 -6.86 7.58 4.79
CA LYS A 53 -6.52 8.88 4.20
C LYS A 53 -5.82 8.67 2.87
N HIS A 54 -6.06 9.56 1.89
CA HIS A 54 -5.52 9.40 0.54
C HIS A 54 -4.51 10.52 0.21
N ALA A 55 -3.24 10.16 0.18
CA ALA A 55 -2.16 11.04 -0.26
C ALA A 55 -2.16 11.23 -1.79
N VAL A 56 -1.51 12.27 -2.23
CA VAL A 56 -1.34 12.57 -3.66
C VAL A 56 -0.52 11.49 -4.35
N SER A 57 -0.98 11.00 -5.52
CA SER A 57 -0.21 10.04 -6.32
C SER A 57 1.00 10.69 -6.97
N PRO A 58 2.12 9.98 -7.07
CA PRO A 58 3.35 10.44 -7.74
C PRO A 58 3.22 10.39 -9.28
N TYR A 59 2.25 11.11 -9.83
CA TYR A 59 1.90 11.07 -11.25
C TYR A 59 2.55 12.23 -12.01
N CYS A 60 3.83 12.11 -12.33
CA CYS A 60 4.59 13.19 -12.99
C CYS A 60 4.01 13.61 -14.34
N TYR A 61 3.51 12.67 -15.14
CA TYR A 61 2.91 12.98 -16.45
C TYR A 61 1.67 13.90 -16.38
N ARG A 62 0.88 13.76 -15.30
CA ARG A 62 -0.30 14.62 -15.00
C ARG A 62 -0.27 14.98 -13.51
N CYS A 63 0.77 15.72 -13.12
CA CYS A 63 1.01 16.05 -11.72
C CYS A 63 -0.20 16.76 -11.09
N PRO A 64 -0.82 16.18 -10.05
CA PRO A 64 -1.95 16.82 -9.37
C PRO A 64 -1.61 18.15 -8.72
N LEU A 65 -0.34 18.35 -8.35
CA LEU A 65 0.18 19.59 -7.78
C LEU A 65 0.59 20.63 -8.84
N LYS A 66 0.47 20.26 -10.14
CA LYS A 66 0.86 21.10 -11.30
C LYS A 66 2.35 21.53 -11.23
N LEU A 67 3.18 20.66 -10.70
CA LEU A 67 4.64 20.87 -10.61
C LEU A 67 5.34 19.97 -11.65
N THR A 68 6.61 20.27 -11.91
CA THR A 68 7.44 19.55 -12.88
C THR A 68 8.61 18.86 -12.18
N TYR A 69 8.77 17.56 -12.42
CA TYR A 69 9.93 16.80 -11.95
C TYR A 69 11.14 17.06 -12.87
N PRO A 70 12.38 17.18 -12.32
CA PRO A 70 12.75 17.00 -10.90
C PRO A 70 12.68 18.28 -10.05
N SER A 71 12.40 19.44 -10.61
CA SER A 71 12.43 20.74 -9.90
C SER A 71 11.41 20.83 -8.74
N CYS A 72 10.38 19.98 -8.74
CA CYS A 72 9.40 19.91 -7.65
C CYS A 72 9.93 19.30 -6.34
N GLY A 73 11.16 18.72 -6.33
CA GLY A 73 11.71 18.04 -5.16
C GLY A 73 10.82 16.90 -4.61
N VAL A 74 10.08 16.23 -5.51
CA VAL A 74 9.11 15.15 -5.16
C VAL A 74 8.08 15.62 -4.10
N ALA A 75 7.54 16.82 -4.27
CA ALA A 75 6.58 17.44 -3.34
C ALA A 75 5.38 16.55 -2.98
N CYS A 76 4.97 15.66 -3.88
CA CYS A 76 3.89 14.68 -3.61
C CYS A 76 4.25 13.64 -2.52
N ALA A 77 5.54 13.35 -2.32
CA ALA A 77 5.98 12.53 -1.19
C ALA A 77 6.00 13.34 0.11
N SER A 78 6.50 14.56 0.07
CA SER A 78 6.55 15.46 1.24
C SER A 78 5.17 15.87 1.74
N ASP A 79 4.16 15.97 0.85
CA ASP A 79 2.76 16.25 1.17
C ASP A 79 2.14 15.19 2.12
N ILE A 80 2.70 13.97 2.16
CA ILE A 80 2.27 12.92 3.10
C ILE A 80 2.42 13.39 4.55
N GLU A 81 3.44 14.17 4.86
CA GLU A 81 3.63 14.71 6.23
C GLU A 81 2.51 15.67 6.61
N ASP A 82 2.14 16.58 5.73
CA ASP A 82 1.04 17.51 5.97
C ASP A 82 -0.29 16.76 6.09
N LEU A 83 -0.54 15.80 5.22
CA LEU A 83 -1.71 14.92 5.31
C LEU A 83 -1.82 14.25 6.69
N ILE A 84 -0.73 13.68 7.20
CA ILE A 84 -0.72 13.03 8.52
C ILE A 84 -1.01 14.04 9.62
N ARG A 85 -0.35 15.20 9.61
CA ARG A 85 -0.48 16.22 10.66
C ARG A 85 -1.86 16.89 10.69
N THR A 86 -2.54 16.98 9.55
CA THR A 86 -3.79 17.76 9.43
C THR A 86 -5.05 16.88 9.41
N THR A 87 -4.93 15.59 9.09
CA THR A 87 -6.09 14.72 8.89
C THR A 87 -6.09 13.46 9.74
N THR A 88 -5.07 13.25 10.57
CA THR A 88 -4.94 12.10 11.46
C THR A 88 -4.66 12.54 12.90
N THR A 89 -4.54 11.57 13.80
CA THR A 89 -4.13 11.81 15.19
C THR A 89 -2.62 12.10 15.35
N GLY A 90 -1.86 12.12 14.26
CA GLY A 90 -0.40 12.22 14.29
C GLY A 90 0.32 10.89 14.58
N ARG A 91 -0.43 9.78 14.69
CA ARG A 91 0.09 8.40 14.75
C ARG A 91 -0.66 7.54 13.75
N ILE A 92 0.04 6.87 12.87
CA ILE A 92 -0.55 6.06 11.82
C ILE A 92 -0.14 4.60 11.93
N ALA A 93 -1.01 3.69 11.50
CA ALA A 93 -0.69 2.26 11.43
C ALA A 93 0.23 1.96 10.24
N GLY A 94 0.01 2.62 9.12
CA GLY A 94 0.88 2.38 7.97
C GLY A 94 0.49 3.12 6.71
N PHE A 95 1.33 2.91 5.71
CA PHE A 95 1.15 3.39 4.34
C PHE A 95 1.09 2.20 3.41
N ILE A 96 0.03 2.11 2.60
CA ILE A 96 -0.11 1.07 1.57
C ILE A 96 0.04 1.68 0.19
N ALA A 97 0.95 1.14 -0.61
CA ALA A 97 1.17 1.58 -1.98
C ALA A 97 1.56 0.42 -2.91
N GLU A 98 1.07 0.49 -4.15
CA GLU A 98 1.59 -0.28 -5.28
C GLU A 98 2.92 0.36 -5.71
N PRO A 99 4.00 -0.39 -5.98
CA PRO A 99 5.24 0.18 -6.55
C PRO A 99 4.98 0.94 -7.86
N ILE A 100 4.14 0.36 -8.72
CA ILE A 100 3.57 1.01 -9.91
C ILE A 100 2.06 0.86 -9.80
N GLN A 101 1.32 1.96 -9.81
CA GLN A 101 -0.14 1.93 -9.69
C GLN A 101 -0.77 1.42 -10.99
N GLY A 102 -1.13 0.13 -11.02
CA GLY A 102 -1.62 -0.53 -12.23
C GLY A 102 -2.94 0.03 -12.74
N VAL A 103 -4.00 -0.08 -11.97
CA VAL A 103 -5.36 0.40 -12.33
C VAL A 103 -5.40 1.93 -12.45
N GLY A 104 -4.53 2.63 -11.74
CA GLY A 104 -4.40 4.08 -11.82
C GLY A 104 -3.86 4.60 -13.15
N GLY A 105 -3.36 3.72 -14.04
CA GLY A 105 -2.83 4.07 -15.36
C GLY A 105 -1.32 3.85 -15.47
N PHE A 106 -0.80 2.85 -14.80
CA PHE A 106 0.63 2.51 -14.76
C PHE A 106 1.51 3.67 -14.28
N ILE A 107 1.04 4.34 -13.21
CA ILE A 107 1.75 5.46 -12.61
C ILE A 107 3.04 4.94 -11.98
N THR A 108 4.17 5.36 -12.51
CA THR A 108 5.50 5.02 -12.02
C THR A 108 6.07 6.20 -11.24
N PRO A 109 6.36 6.05 -9.94
CA PRO A 109 6.93 7.10 -9.12
C PRO A 109 8.35 7.51 -9.54
N PRO A 110 8.78 8.76 -9.26
CA PRO A 110 10.19 9.13 -9.35
C PRO A 110 11.08 8.25 -8.46
N PRO A 111 12.39 8.15 -8.77
CA PRO A 111 13.31 7.30 -8.03
C PRO A 111 13.35 7.56 -6.51
N GLU A 112 13.22 8.81 -6.08
CA GLU A 112 13.33 9.21 -4.67
C GLU A 112 12.02 9.06 -3.88
N TYR A 113 10.91 8.78 -4.57
CA TYR A 113 9.57 8.86 -3.98
C TYR A 113 9.40 7.97 -2.75
N PHE A 114 9.74 6.69 -2.87
CA PHE A 114 9.51 5.74 -1.78
C PHE A 114 10.46 5.95 -0.61
N GLU A 115 11.70 6.36 -0.85
CA GLU A 115 12.63 6.72 0.23
C GLU A 115 12.06 7.85 1.08
N ILE A 116 11.60 8.95 0.46
CA ILE A 116 11.01 10.09 1.16
C ILE A 116 9.71 9.69 1.86
N ALA A 117 8.79 9.04 1.13
CA ALA A 117 7.49 8.66 1.67
C ALA A 117 7.61 7.73 2.87
N VAL A 118 8.40 6.66 2.74
CA VAL A 118 8.61 5.67 3.83
C VAL A 118 9.33 6.31 5.01
N GLY A 119 10.30 7.20 4.78
CA GLY A 119 10.95 7.96 5.86
C GLY A 119 9.94 8.76 6.69
N ILE A 120 8.99 9.43 6.03
CA ILE A 120 7.91 10.15 6.70
C ILE A 120 7.02 9.17 7.49
N ILE A 121 6.59 8.07 6.88
CA ILE A 121 5.74 7.06 7.52
C ILE A 121 6.37 6.54 8.81
N LYS A 122 7.66 6.21 8.77
CA LYS A 122 8.42 5.73 9.95
C LYS A 122 8.51 6.79 11.04
N LYS A 123 8.70 8.06 10.68
CA LYS A 123 8.71 9.19 11.63
C LYS A 123 7.41 9.27 12.44
N TYR A 124 6.27 8.91 11.85
CA TYR A 124 4.95 8.90 12.49
C TYR A 124 4.53 7.54 13.06
N GLY A 125 5.48 6.61 13.20
CA GLY A 125 5.29 5.29 13.83
C GLY A 125 4.59 4.26 12.96
N GLY A 126 4.39 4.55 11.67
CA GLY A 126 3.72 3.65 10.74
C GLY A 126 4.66 2.65 10.08
N VAL A 127 4.07 1.60 9.47
CA VAL A 127 4.78 0.60 8.68
C VAL A 127 4.47 0.75 7.19
N PHE A 128 5.40 0.34 6.33
CA PHE A 128 5.20 0.34 4.88
C PHE A 128 4.64 -1.00 4.42
N ILE A 129 3.45 -0.98 3.81
CA ILE A 129 2.77 -2.11 3.18
C ILE A 129 2.95 -1.99 1.67
N CYS A 130 3.80 -2.82 1.09
CA CYS A 130 4.02 -2.86 -0.35
C CYS A 130 3.00 -3.80 -1.02
N ASP A 131 2.22 -3.26 -1.96
CA ASP A 131 1.26 -4.04 -2.73
C ASP A 131 1.87 -4.54 -4.04
N GLU A 132 2.50 -5.71 -3.98
CA GLU A 132 3.16 -6.38 -5.11
C GLU A 132 2.21 -7.27 -5.94
N VAL A 133 0.91 -7.10 -5.76
CA VAL A 133 -0.10 -7.93 -6.43
C VAL A 133 0.03 -7.86 -7.96
N GLN A 134 0.45 -6.74 -8.51
CA GLN A 134 0.65 -6.59 -9.94
C GLN A 134 2.12 -6.51 -10.36
N THR A 135 2.98 -5.99 -9.54
CA THR A 135 4.39 -5.70 -9.86
C THR A 135 5.35 -6.83 -9.53
N GLY A 136 4.97 -7.74 -8.63
CA GLY A 136 5.82 -8.85 -8.21
C GLY A 136 6.01 -9.95 -9.25
N PHE A 137 6.87 -10.90 -8.93
CA PHE A 137 7.17 -12.09 -9.72
C PHE A 137 7.78 -11.76 -11.08
N GLY A 138 8.69 -10.80 -11.13
CA GLY A 138 9.42 -10.42 -12.34
C GLY A 138 8.61 -9.59 -13.36
N ARG A 139 7.41 -9.14 -13.00
CA ARG A 139 6.50 -8.39 -13.91
C ARG A 139 7.13 -7.11 -14.46
N THR A 140 7.96 -6.43 -13.66
CA THR A 140 8.58 -5.14 -14.01
C THR A 140 9.90 -5.28 -14.76
N GLY A 141 10.42 -6.50 -14.92
CA GLY A 141 11.71 -6.80 -15.55
C GLY A 141 12.91 -6.46 -14.64
N GLY A 142 13.99 -7.22 -14.79
CA GLY A 142 15.26 -7.00 -14.07
C GLY A 142 15.25 -7.23 -12.54
N LYS A 143 14.09 -7.25 -11.93
CA LYS A 143 13.88 -7.46 -10.48
C LYS A 143 12.75 -8.44 -10.23
N PHE A 144 12.80 -9.19 -9.11
CA PHE A 144 11.75 -10.13 -8.75
C PHE A 144 10.53 -9.38 -8.15
N TRP A 145 10.80 -8.39 -7.29
CA TRP A 145 9.79 -7.50 -6.72
C TRP A 145 9.87 -6.12 -7.35
N GLY A 146 8.72 -5.50 -7.61
CA GLY A 146 8.68 -4.16 -8.19
C GLY A 146 9.33 -3.10 -7.32
N ILE A 147 9.17 -3.20 -5.99
CA ILE A 147 9.73 -2.22 -5.05
C ILE A 147 11.27 -2.19 -5.04
N GLU A 148 11.94 -3.25 -5.47
CA GLU A 148 13.40 -3.30 -5.55
C GLU A 148 14.00 -2.24 -6.49
N HIS A 149 13.21 -1.71 -7.45
CA HIS A 149 13.65 -0.61 -8.30
C HIS A 149 13.89 0.70 -7.54
N TRP A 150 13.30 0.83 -6.35
CA TRP A 150 13.47 2.00 -5.47
C TRP A 150 14.39 1.74 -4.28
N GLY A 151 14.93 0.52 -4.13
CA GLY A 151 15.86 0.18 -3.05
C GLY A 151 15.28 0.26 -1.64
N VAL A 152 13.95 0.21 -1.50
CA VAL A 152 13.26 0.28 -0.21
C VAL A 152 12.75 -1.09 0.20
N GLU A 153 12.98 -1.47 1.46
CA GLU A 153 12.46 -2.70 2.04
C GLU A 153 11.09 -2.45 2.70
N PRO A 154 10.02 -3.18 2.30
CA PRO A 154 8.73 -3.08 2.96
C PRO A 154 8.70 -3.87 4.27
N ASP A 155 7.92 -3.40 5.23
CA ASP A 155 7.64 -4.12 6.48
C ASP A 155 6.63 -5.24 6.29
N ILE A 156 5.68 -5.01 5.38
CA ILE A 156 4.64 -5.97 4.99
C ILE A 156 4.53 -5.97 3.47
N MET A 157 4.39 -7.13 2.87
CA MET A 157 4.18 -7.27 1.43
C MET A 157 2.92 -8.08 1.15
N THR A 158 2.12 -7.65 0.18
CA THR A 158 0.94 -8.38 -0.27
C THR A 158 1.11 -8.86 -1.71
N MET A 159 0.69 -10.09 -1.97
CA MET A 159 0.85 -10.78 -3.26
C MET A 159 -0.44 -11.47 -3.68
N ALA A 160 -0.63 -11.56 -4.98
CA ALA A 160 -1.67 -12.37 -5.63
C ALA A 160 -1.33 -12.51 -7.13
N LYS A 161 -2.32 -12.76 -7.97
CA LYS A 161 -2.20 -12.88 -9.44
C LYS A 161 -1.10 -13.86 -9.85
N GLY A 162 0.11 -13.37 -10.14
CA GLY A 162 1.24 -14.20 -10.61
C GLY A 162 1.73 -15.28 -9.65
N ILE A 163 1.47 -15.15 -8.34
CA ILE A 163 1.97 -16.09 -7.32
C ILE A 163 1.55 -17.55 -7.57
N ALA A 164 0.37 -17.78 -8.13
CA ALA A 164 -0.20 -19.11 -8.26
C ALA A 164 -0.43 -19.54 -9.72
N ASN A 165 0.15 -18.83 -10.68
CA ASN A 165 0.06 -19.21 -12.11
C ASN A 165 -1.37 -19.52 -12.59
N GLY A 166 -2.35 -18.73 -12.15
CA GLY A 166 -3.76 -18.85 -12.53
C GLY A 166 -4.69 -19.39 -11.44
N LEU A 167 -4.17 -20.00 -10.38
CA LEU A 167 -4.99 -20.42 -9.24
C LEU A 167 -5.32 -19.22 -8.31
N PRO A 168 -6.45 -19.29 -7.56
CA PRO A 168 -6.91 -18.18 -6.72
C PRO A 168 -6.15 -18.10 -5.38
N LEU A 169 -4.86 -17.78 -5.42
CA LEU A 169 -4.00 -17.63 -4.25
C LEU A 169 -3.66 -16.16 -4.00
N GLY A 170 -3.55 -15.80 -2.74
CA GLY A 170 -2.97 -14.52 -2.29
C GLY A 170 -2.26 -14.70 -0.97
N ALA A 171 -1.14 -14.02 -0.81
CA ALA A 171 -0.31 -14.11 0.38
C ALA A 171 -0.03 -12.73 0.98
N THR A 172 0.27 -12.74 2.28
CA THR A 172 0.81 -11.60 3.04
C THR A 172 2.03 -12.11 3.76
N ILE A 173 3.15 -11.44 3.59
CA ILE A 173 4.36 -11.64 4.39
C ILE A 173 4.65 -10.37 5.18
N ALA A 174 5.26 -10.51 6.33
CA ALA A 174 5.64 -9.42 7.21
C ALA A 174 6.95 -9.76 7.91
N THR A 175 7.61 -8.74 8.46
CA THR A 175 8.77 -8.99 9.31
C THR A 175 8.37 -9.85 10.53
N PRO A 176 9.31 -10.61 11.12
CA PRO A 176 9.00 -11.47 12.29
C PRO A 176 8.35 -10.69 13.43
N GLU A 177 8.79 -9.46 13.71
CA GLU A 177 8.28 -8.61 14.78
C GLU A 177 6.81 -8.23 14.53
N ILE A 178 6.47 -7.87 13.29
CA ILE A 178 5.09 -7.54 12.93
C ILE A 178 4.21 -8.79 12.94
N ALA A 179 4.69 -9.89 12.42
CA ALA A 179 3.96 -11.17 12.43
C ALA A 179 3.66 -11.63 13.85
N ALA A 180 4.60 -11.46 14.78
CA ALA A 180 4.44 -11.80 16.21
C ALA A 180 3.39 -10.94 16.94
N SER A 181 2.95 -9.81 16.36
CA SER A 181 1.86 -9.00 16.92
C SER A 181 0.49 -9.68 16.85
N LEU A 182 0.33 -10.67 15.97
CA LEU A 182 -0.91 -11.44 15.82
C LEU A 182 -1.00 -12.54 16.88
N LYS A 183 -1.47 -12.17 18.06
CA LYS A 183 -1.66 -13.11 19.20
C LYS A 183 -3.03 -13.75 19.25
N ALA A 184 -4.01 -13.18 18.55
CA ALA A 184 -5.37 -13.70 18.49
C ALA A 184 -5.48 -14.91 17.56
N LEU A 185 -6.37 -15.83 17.88
CA LEU A 185 -6.70 -16.93 16.98
C LEU A 185 -7.34 -16.37 15.70
N THR A 186 -6.84 -16.80 14.56
CA THR A 186 -7.41 -16.49 13.27
C THR A 186 -7.65 -17.77 12.49
N ILE A 187 -8.77 -17.85 11.79
CA ILE A 187 -9.13 -18.97 10.96
C ILE A 187 -9.65 -18.50 9.60
N SER A 188 -9.31 -19.23 8.57
CA SER A 188 -9.85 -19.04 7.23
C SER A 188 -10.29 -20.39 6.68
N THR A 189 -11.57 -20.53 6.39
CA THR A 189 -12.15 -21.82 5.89
C THR A 189 -11.45 -22.30 4.61
N PHE A 190 -11.10 -21.39 3.72
CA PHE A 190 -10.41 -21.71 2.47
C PHE A 190 -8.90 -21.45 2.48
N GLY A 191 -8.37 -20.96 3.60
CA GLY A 191 -6.94 -20.78 3.77
C GLY A 191 -6.22 -22.11 3.86
N GLY A 192 -5.18 -22.31 3.04
CA GLY A 192 -4.47 -23.58 3.01
C GLY A 192 -5.21 -24.72 2.37
N ASN A 193 -6.18 -24.46 1.48
CA ASN A 193 -6.83 -25.55 0.74
C ASN A 193 -5.82 -26.24 -0.21
N PRO A 194 -6.00 -27.57 -0.48
CA PRO A 194 -5.00 -28.35 -1.20
C PRO A 194 -4.94 -28.06 -2.71
N VAL A 195 -5.80 -27.20 -3.23
CA VAL A 195 -5.88 -26.89 -4.68
C VAL A 195 -5.14 -25.58 -5.01
N SER A 196 -4.94 -24.69 -4.05
CA SER A 196 -4.31 -23.37 -4.29
C SER A 196 -3.29 -22.95 -3.23
#